data_634b1d674f59b97dfb745e8ffb58bd0f
#
_entry.id   634b1d674f59b97dfb745e8ffb58bd0f
#
_cell.length_a   1.000
_cell.length_b   1.000
_cell.length_c   1.000
_cell.angle_alpha   90.00
_cell.angle_beta   90.00
_cell.angle_gamma   90.00
#
_symmetry.space_group_name_H-M   'P 1'
#
loop_
_entity.id
_entity.type
_entity.pdbx_description
1 polymer ?
#
loop_
_entity_poly.entity_id
_entity_poly.type
_entity_poly.pdbx_seq_one_letter_code
_entity_poly.pdbx_strand_id
1 'polypeptide(L)'
;MYSVFRNLAIIILSAKFFGLVARKFKAPQVVGEIIAGLIIGPCLLNLVHISDTISIFAEIGVVLLMFSTGLGTNLKELIKAGPIATLIACVGVAVPLAGGTLLYSLFYGFSALGSQEFYRALFIGTIMTATSVSITVATLQELGHLKSFLGTTIVSAAVIDDVIGIVVLTCVLGASSGTGTGLGKVLMNTVLFFATAIGVGIIGHFAMKWLDKRNPHTQRITIVSMAFCFAMAYIAEAYFGIADITGAYIAGIVLCTLEDAPYVERRVDISNYVLFAPIFFASIGLKTDISGLTPEILLFSVCFVVVALITKIIGCGLAAKICRFSWGDSLKVGVGMMTRGEVALIVAQKGLDIGVVDSVYFTAVILLIVVSSVATPLVLKALFTKMPVQPHPSQAKQ
;
A
#
# COMPACT_ATOMS: atom_id res chain seq x y z
N MET A 1 25.17 -1.77 -17.94
CA MET A 1 24.86 -0.33 -17.74
C MET A 1 23.98 0.24 -18.85
N TYR A 2 24.30 0.09 -20.14
CA TYR A 2 23.50 0.66 -21.24
C TYR A 2 22.05 0.15 -21.33
N SER A 3 21.79 -1.11 -20.95
CA SER A 3 20.44 -1.68 -20.93
C SER A 3 19.49 -1.00 -19.94
N VAL A 4 20.02 -0.43 -18.85
CA VAL A 4 19.22 0.29 -17.84
C VAL A 4 18.57 1.54 -18.43
N PHE A 5 19.35 2.37 -19.15
CA PHE A 5 18.80 3.59 -19.77
C PHE A 5 17.74 3.27 -20.83
N ARG A 6 17.96 2.22 -21.62
CA ARG A 6 16.97 1.74 -22.59
C ARG A 6 15.68 1.31 -21.86
N ASN A 7 15.79 0.50 -20.81
CA ASN A 7 14.65 -0.02 -20.07
C ASN A 7 13.87 1.12 -19.38
N LEU A 8 14.58 2.07 -18.75
CA LEU A 8 13.94 3.24 -18.15
C LEU A 8 13.20 4.09 -19.20
N ALA A 9 13.80 4.32 -20.36
CA ALA A 9 13.17 5.07 -21.44
C ALA A 9 11.89 4.36 -21.93
N ILE A 10 11.95 3.04 -22.15
CA ILE A 10 10.78 2.24 -22.56
C ILE A 10 9.68 2.31 -21.49
N ILE A 11 10.03 2.11 -20.22
CA ILE A 11 9.06 2.14 -19.11
C ILE A 11 8.38 3.50 -19.03
N ILE A 12 9.16 4.60 -18.98
CA ILE A 12 8.61 5.95 -18.82
C ILE A 12 7.70 6.32 -19.99
N LEU A 13 8.16 6.08 -21.23
CA LEU A 13 7.37 6.40 -22.42
C LEU A 13 6.10 5.57 -22.50
N SER A 14 6.19 4.26 -22.26
CA SER A 14 5.04 3.36 -22.28
C SER A 14 4.04 3.70 -21.16
N ALA A 15 4.53 3.92 -19.92
CA ALA A 15 3.69 4.29 -18.80
C ALA A 15 2.93 5.60 -19.06
N LYS A 16 3.61 6.62 -19.58
CA LYS A 16 2.96 7.90 -19.91
C LYS A 16 2.00 7.77 -21.09
N PHE A 17 2.37 7.02 -22.14
CA PHE A 17 1.48 6.77 -23.27
C PHE A 17 0.19 6.07 -22.83
N PHE A 18 0.28 4.94 -22.13
CA PHE A 18 -0.89 4.20 -21.67
C PHE A 18 -1.65 4.94 -20.58
N GLY A 19 -0.98 5.75 -19.73
CA GLY A 19 -1.61 6.65 -18.79
C GLY A 19 -2.49 7.69 -19.48
N LEU A 20 -2.02 8.30 -20.60
CA LEU A 20 -2.82 9.20 -21.42
C LEU A 20 -4.00 8.49 -22.09
N VAL A 21 -3.78 7.26 -22.59
CA VAL A 21 -4.83 6.42 -23.15
C VAL A 21 -5.90 6.12 -22.09
N ALA A 22 -5.51 5.73 -20.88
CA ALA A 22 -6.43 5.49 -19.77
C ALA A 22 -7.29 6.74 -19.47
N ARG A 23 -6.69 7.93 -19.43
CA ARG A 23 -7.42 9.20 -19.26
C ARG A 23 -8.45 9.45 -20.36
N LYS A 24 -8.11 9.12 -21.63
CA LYS A 24 -9.05 9.23 -22.75
C LYS A 24 -10.28 8.34 -22.54
N PHE A 25 -10.11 7.18 -21.93
CA PHE A 25 -11.19 6.29 -21.52
C PHE A 25 -11.79 6.64 -20.14
N LYS A 26 -11.48 7.83 -19.62
CA LYS A 26 -11.92 8.29 -18.29
C LYS A 26 -11.51 7.36 -17.13
N ALA A 27 -10.45 6.57 -17.29
CA ALA A 27 -9.85 5.79 -16.24
C ALA A 27 -8.72 6.58 -15.54
N PRO A 28 -8.37 6.28 -14.27
CA PRO A 28 -7.20 6.85 -13.62
C PRO A 28 -5.91 6.52 -14.36
N GLN A 29 -4.94 7.45 -14.36
CA GLN A 29 -3.67 7.31 -15.06
C GLN A 29 -2.87 6.11 -14.57
N VAL A 30 -2.90 5.84 -13.27
CA VAL A 30 -2.22 4.71 -12.64
C VAL A 30 -2.60 3.36 -13.27
N VAL A 31 -3.85 3.20 -13.70
CA VAL A 31 -4.31 1.99 -14.40
C VAL A 31 -3.54 1.79 -15.72
N GLY A 32 -3.39 2.88 -16.48
CA GLY A 32 -2.62 2.83 -17.74
C GLY A 32 -1.15 2.51 -17.52
N GLU A 33 -0.55 3.05 -16.46
CA GLU A 33 0.85 2.81 -16.11
C GLU A 33 1.09 1.33 -15.71
N ILE A 34 0.15 0.71 -14.97
CA ILE A 34 0.20 -0.72 -14.63
C ILE A 34 0.02 -1.60 -15.89
N ILE A 35 -0.95 -1.26 -16.75
CA ILE A 35 -1.18 -1.96 -18.02
C ILE A 35 0.04 -1.83 -18.94
N ALA A 36 0.71 -0.68 -18.96
CA ALA A 36 1.96 -0.52 -19.69
C ALA A 36 2.99 -1.57 -19.26
N GLY A 37 3.17 -1.76 -17.94
CA GLY A 37 4.06 -2.78 -17.39
C GLY A 37 3.70 -4.20 -17.83
N LEU A 38 2.40 -4.56 -17.84
CA LEU A 38 1.94 -5.87 -18.35
C LEU A 38 2.26 -6.06 -19.82
N ILE A 39 2.10 -5.00 -20.64
CA ILE A 39 2.33 -5.08 -22.09
C ILE A 39 3.81 -5.20 -22.41
N ILE A 40 4.67 -4.35 -21.81
CA ILE A 40 6.12 -4.37 -22.12
C ILE A 40 6.87 -5.47 -21.37
N GLY A 41 6.25 -6.05 -20.34
CA GLY A 41 6.82 -7.08 -19.48
C GLY A 41 6.76 -8.50 -20.05
N PRO A 42 7.16 -9.49 -19.22
CA PRO A 42 7.18 -10.91 -19.60
C PRO A 42 5.80 -11.45 -20.00
N CYS A 43 4.73 -10.81 -19.55
CA CYS A 43 3.36 -11.24 -19.80
C CYS A 43 2.98 -11.18 -21.30
N LEU A 44 3.47 -10.18 -22.06
CA LEU A 44 3.06 -9.99 -23.46
C LEU A 44 4.24 -9.79 -24.42
N LEU A 45 4.93 -8.64 -24.38
CA LEU A 45 5.96 -8.30 -25.36
C LEU A 45 7.38 -8.72 -24.95
N ASN A 46 7.60 -9.01 -23.69
CA ASN A 46 8.89 -9.44 -23.15
C ASN A 46 10.07 -8.49 -23.48
N LEU A 47 9.79 -7.18 -23.55
CA LEU A 47 10.78 -6.16 -23.91
C LEU A 47 11.64 -5.73 -22.71
N VAL A 48 11.04 -5.71 -21.51
CA VAL A 48 11.66 -5.26 -20.27
C VAL A 48 11.41 -6.29 -19.18
N HIS A 49 12.49 -6.69 -18.51
CA HIS A 49 12.43 -7.53 -17.31
C HIS A 49 12.72 -6.68 -16.07
N ILE A 50 12.13 -7.09 -14.96
CA ILE A 50 12.47 -6.50 -13.67
C ILE A 50 13.96 -6.72 -13.36
N SER A 51 14.61 -5.74 -12.84
CA SER A 51 16.02 -5.80 -12.40
C SER A 51 16.14 -5.05 -11.07
N ASP A 52 17.22 -5.32 -10.34
CA ASP A 52 17.48 -4.63 -9.05
C ASP A 52 17.44 -3.11 -9.19
N THR A 53 17.98 -2.59 -10.28
CA THR A 53 17.95 -1.15 -10.56
C THR A 53 16.52 -0.63 -10.74
N ILE A 54 15.68 -1.33 -11.51
CA ILE A 54 14.27 -0.94 -11.70
C ILE A 54 13.52 -1.05 -10.38
N SER A 55 13.79 -2.09 -9.59
CA SER A 55 13.19 -2.26 -8.26
C SER A 55 13.55 -1.11 -7.32
N ILE A 56 14.82 -0.68 -7.27
CA ILE A 56 15.27 0.46 -6.46
C ILE A 56 14.55 1.76 -6.91
N PHE A 57 14.45 2.01 -8.21
CA PHE A 57 13.74 3.20 -8.71
C PHE A 57 12.25 3.16 -8.35
N ALA A 58 11.63 1.99 -8.43
CA ALA A 58 10.24 1.79 -8.03
C ALA A 58 10.02 2.04 -6.54
N GLU A 59 10.93 1.54 -5.69
CA GLU A 59 10.90 1.72 -4.24
C GLU A 59 11.09 3.20 -3.85
N ILE A 60 12.04 3.91 -4.46
CA ILE A 60 12.15 5.37 -4.30
C ILE A 60 10.84 6.07 -4.68
N GLY A 61 10.19 5.62 -5.74
CA GLY A 61 8.91 6.18 -6.20
C GLY A 61 7.80 6.07 -5.17
N VAL A 62 7.65 4.91 -4.56
CA VAL A 62 6.61 4.72 -3.53
C VAL A 62 6.94 5.44 -2.23
N VAL A 63 8.21 5.46 -1.82
CA VAL A 63 8.68 6.23 -0.65
C VAL A 63 8.39 7.72 -0.81
N LEU A 64 8.70 8.31 -1.97
CA LEU A 64 8.41 9.72 -2.26
C LEU A 64 6.91 10.01 -2.35
N LEU A 65 6.10 9.08 -2.88
CA LEU A 65 4.64 9.20 -2.92
C LEU A 65 4.07 9.26 -1.50
N MET A 66 4.53 8.39 -0.62
CA MET A 66 4.07 8.34 0.76
C MET A 66 4.52 9.55 1.57
N PHE A 67 5.74 10.03 1.33
CA PHE A 67 6.26 11.26 1.95
C PHE A 67 5.41 12.49 1.54
N SER A 68 5.14 12.64 0.25
CA SER A 68 4.28 13.72 -0.27
C SER A 68 2.86 13.65 0.32
N THR A 69 2.31 12.44 0.42
CA THR A 69 1.01 12.19 1.08
C THR A 69 1.03 12.65 2.54
N GLY A 70 2.10 12.33 3.27
CA GLY A 70 2.31 12.78 4.65
C GLY A 70 2.37 14.30 4.77
N LEU A 71 3.14 14.97 3.88
CA LEU A 71 3.24 16.45 3.82
C LEU A 71 1.88 17.11 3.57
N GLY A 72 1.07 16.54 2.67
CA GLY A 72 -0.27 17.02 2.34
C GLY A 72 -1.34 16.67 3.38
N THR A 73 -1.00 15.94 4.44
CA THR A 73 -1.97 15.47 5.43
C THR A 73 -2.43 16.60 6.36
N ASN A 74 -3.75 16.68 6.57
CA ASN A 74 -4.32 17.55 7.61
C ASN A 74 -4.23 16.85 8.97
N LEU A 75 -3.30 17.30 9.81
CA LEU A 75 -3.03 16.68 11.12
C LEU A 75 -4.27 16.63 12.03
N LYS A 76 -5.14 17.64 11.98
CA LYS A 76 -6.37 17.68 12.79
C LYS A 76 -7.36 16.60 12.35
N GLU A 77 -7.49 16.40 11.05
CA GLU A 77 -8.35 15.34 10.49
C GLU A 77 -7.75 13.95 10.74
N LEU A 78 -6.43 13.82 10.65
CA LEU A 78 -5.72 12.57 10.96
C LEU A 78 -5.98 12.12 12.41
N ILE A 79 -5.85 13.02 13.38
CA ILE A 79 -6.11 12.73 14.81
C ILE A 79 -7.58 12.33 15.02
N LYS A 80 -8.53 13.01 14.37
CA LYS A 80 -9.96 12.66 14.45
C LYS A 80 -10.27 11.31 13.77
N ALA A 81 -9.60 11.00 12.68
CA ALA A 81 -9.79 9.76 11.93
C ALA A 81 -9.16 8.54 12.65
N GLY A 82 -8.16 8.72 13.50
CA GLY A 82 -7.35 7.66 14.10
C GLY A 82 -8.15 6.50 14.70
N PRO A 83 -9.08 6.73 15.64
CA PRO A 83 -9.88 5.65 16.23
C PRO A 83 -10.76 4.91 15.22
N ILE A 84 -11.31 5.65 14.25
CA ILE A 84 -12.12 5.12 13.15
C ILE A 84 -11.25 4.27 12.24
N ALA A 85 -10.09 4.79 11.84
CA ALA A 85 -9.12 4.12 10.99
C ALA A 85 -8.60 2.82 11.63
N THR A 86 -8.35 2.84 12.93
CA THR A 86 -7.92 1.64 13.69
C THR A 86 -8.99 0.53 13.65
N LEU A 87 -10.26 0.87 13.88
CA LEU A 87 -11.33 -0.13 13.79
C LEU A 87 -11.46 -0.69 12.37
N ILE A 88 -11.38 0.17 11.35
CA ILE A 88 -11.44 -0.24 9.94
C ILE A 88 -10.26 -1.18 9.62
N ALA A 89 -9.06 -0.87 10.06
CA ALA A 89 -7.88 -1.69 9.86
C ALA A 89 -8.00 -3.06 10.58
N CYS A 90 -8.38 -3.08 11.86
CA CYS A 90 -8.53 -4.34 12.61
C CYS A 90 -9.54 -5.29 11.95
N VAL A 91 -10.73 -4.79 11.58
CA VAL A 91 -11.74 -5.62 10.91
C VAL A 91 -11.29 -5.95 9.48
N GLY A 92 -10.63 -4.99 8.81
CA GLY A 92 -10.06 -5.14 7.47
C GLY A 92 -8.93 -6.18 7.39
N VAL A 93 -8.28 -6.53 8.50
CA VAL A 93 -7.33 -7.65 8.60
C VAL A 93 -8.06 -8.93 8.98
N ALA A 94 -8.91 -8.90 10.00
CA ALA A 94 -9.55 -10.09 10.54
C ALA A 94 -10.45 -10.82 9.51
N VAL A 95 -11.24 -10.06 8.73
CA VAL A 95 -12.19 -10.65 7.77
C VAL A 95 -11.48 -11.33 6.57
N PRO A 96 -10.48 -10.71 5.90
CA PRO A 96 -9.71 -11.40 4.86
C PRO A 96 -8.88 -12.56 5.41
N LEU A 97 -8.31 -12.45 6.61
CA LEU A 97 -7.59 -13.54 7.25
C LEU A 97 -8.48 -14.78 7.41
N ALA A 98 -9.66 -14.59 7.99
CA ALA A 98 -10.64 -15.67 8.14
C ALA A 98 -11.13 -16.20 6.78
N GLY A 99 -11.43 -15.29 5.83
CA GLY A 99 -11.89 -15.65 4.50
C GLY A 99 -10.88 -16.46 3.70
N GLY A 100 -9.60 -16.09 3.74
CA GLY A 100 -8.52 -16.81 3.06
C GLY A 100 -8.23 -18.15 3.70
N THR A 101 -8.24 -18.21 5.03
CA THR A 101 -8.11 -19.48 5.78
C THR A 101 -9.24 -20.45 5.43
N LEU A 102 -10.48 -19.96 5.39
CA LEU A 102 -11.64 -20.73 5.01
C LEU A 102 -11.57 -21.21 3.55
N LEU A 103 -11.19 -20.32 2.63
CA LEU A 103 -11.03 -20.67 1.21
C LEU A 103 -10.04 -21.83 1.04
N TYR A 104 -8.85 -21.73 1.64
CA TYR A 104 -7.86 -22.80 1.56
C TYR A 104 -8.40 -24.10 2.13
N SER A 105 -9.06 -24.04 3.29
CA SER A 105 -9.65 -25.25 3.93
C SER A 105 -10.76 -25.88 3.10
N LEU A 106 -11.51 -25.10 2.31
CA LEU A 106 -12.54 -25.63 1.41
C LEU A 106 -11.94 -26.36 0.19
N PHE A 107 -10.77 -25.92 -0.31
CA PHE A 107 -10.11 -26.55 -1.45
C PHE A 107 -9.31 -27.79 -1.05
N TYR A 108 -8.63 -27.75 0.10
CA TYR A 108 -7.64 -28.76 0.51
C TYR A 108 -8.03 -29.54 1.75
N GLY A 109 -9.20 -29.30 2.30
CA GLY A 109 -9.73 -29.96 3.49
C GLY A 109 -9.48 -29.19 4.79
N PHE A 110 -10.35 -29.45 5.77
CA PHE A 110 -10.22 -28.88 7.12
C PHE A 110 -9.20 -29.66 7.94
N SER A 111 -8.23 -28.96 8.48
CA SER A 111 -7.14 -29.54 9.27
C SER A 111 -7.28 -29.18 10.74
N ALA A 112 -6.76 -30.04 11.64
CA ALA A 112 -6.77 -29.80 13.07
C ALA A 112 -6.00 -28.52 13.44
N LEU A 113 -6.49 -27.79 14.42
CA LEU A 113 -5.82 -26.61 14.97
C LEU A 113 -4.39 -26.96 15.42
N GLY A 114 -3.42 -26.20 14.94
CA GLY A 114 -1.99 -26.43 15.23
C GLY A 114 -1.26 -27.38 14.26
N SER A 115 -1.94 -27.97 13.26
CA SER A 115 -1.29 -28.75 12.20
C SER A 115 -0.57 -27.84 11.19
N GLN A 116 0.40 -28.38 10.45
CA GLN A 116 1.08 -27.65 9.39
C GLN A 116 0.11 -27.13 8.32
N GLU A 117 -0.88 -27.93 7.94
CA GLU A 117 -1.90 -27.53 6.97
C GLU A 117 -2.79 -26.41 7.49
N PHE A 118 -3.09 -26.36 8.79
CA PHE A 118 -3.78 -25.23 9.40
C PHE A 118 -2.94 -23.94 9.32
N TYR A 119 -1.62 -24.03 9.55
CA TYR A 119 -0.75 -22.86 9.41
C TYR A 119 -0.59 -22.42 7.95
N ARG A 120 -0.62 -23.34 6.98
CA ARG A 120 -0.69 -23.01 5.55
C ARG A 120 -1.96 -22.24 5.22
N ALA A 121 -3.11 -22.74 5.67
CA ALA A 121 -4.39 -22.05 5.49
C ALA A 121 -4.37 -20.64 6.09
N LEU A 122 -3.85 -20.49 7.30
CA LEU A 122 -3.74 -19.22 8.00
C LEU A 122 -2.78 -18.27 7.28
N PHE A 123 -1.69 -18.81 6.71
CA PHE A 123 -0.72 -18.01 5.94
C PHE A 123 -1.32 -17.50 4.62
N ILE A 124 -2.09 -18.31 3.91
CA ILE A 124 -2.84 -17.90 2.72
C ILE A 124 -3.84 -16.79 3.07
N GLY A 125 -4.51 -16.91 4.22
CA GLY A 125 -5.33 -15.82 4.77
C GLY A 125 -4.51 -14.55 5.06
N THR A 126 -3.30 -14.69 5.60
CA THR A 126 -2.41 -13.55 5.88
C THR A 126 -2.00 -12.81 4.60
N ILE A 127 -1.73 -13.52 3.51
CA ILE A 127 -1.46 -12.87 2.21
C ILE A 127 -2.65 -12.00 1.78
N MET A 128 -3.88 -12.45 2.03
CA MET A 128 -5.09 -11.69 1.69
C MET A 128 -5.29 -10.44 2.57
N THR A 129 -4.63 -10.31 3.71
CA THR A 129 -4.79 -9.12 4.57
C THR A 129 -4.07 -7.89 4.02
N ALA A 130 -2.91 -8.07 3.39
CA ALA A 130 -2.06 -6.97 2.93
C ALA A 130 -2.82 -5.97 2.04
N THR A 131 -2.60 -4.67 2.25
CA THR A 131 -3.22 -3.59 1.47
C THR A 131 -2.14 -2.77 0.77
N SER A 132 -2.38 -2.34 -0.47
CA SER A 132 -1.50 -1.36 -1.14
C SER A 132 -1.99 0.05 -0.87
N VAL A 133 -1.27 0.76 -0.02
CA VAL A 133 -1.56 2.17 0.30
C VAL A 133 -1.28 3.05 -0.91
N SER A 134 -0.18 2.81 -1.63
CA SER A 134 0.33 3.65 -2.70
C SER A 134 -0.63 3.80 -3.90
N ILE A 135 -1.25 2.71 -4.35
CA ILE A 135 -2.21 2.74 -5.46
C ILE A 135 -3.48 3.50 -5.05
N THR A 136 -3.97 3.26 -3.84
CA THR A 136 -5.14 3.94 -3.30
C THR A 136 -4.89 5.44 -3.12
N VAL A 137 -3.72 5.82 -2.59
CA VAL A 137 -3.28 7.22 -2.46
C VAL A 137 -3.22 7.90 -3.82
N ALA A 138 -2.52 7.31 -4.81
CA ALA A 138 -2.42 7.86 -6.14
C ALA A 138 -3.80 8.05 -6.79
N THR A 139 -4.70 7.07 -6.60
CA THR A 139 -6.08 7.15 -7.10
C THR A 139 -6.86 8.28 -6.42
N LEU A 140 -6.83 8.39 -5.10
CA LEU A 140 -7.50 9.45 -4.35
C LEU A 140 -6.94 10.83 -4.68
N GLN A 141 -5.63 10.93 -4.91
CA GLN A 141 -4.95 12.15 -5.34
C GLN A 141 -5.43 12.58 -6.73
N GLU A 142 -5.48 11.65 -7.70
CA GLU A 142 -5.98 11.92 -9.05
C GLU A 142 -7.46 12.31 -9.06
N LEU A 143 -8.28 11.73 -8.16
CA LEU A 143 -9.69 12.07 -8.00
C LEU A 143 -9.93 13.34 -7.19
N GLY A 144 -8.90 13.95 -6.59
CA GLY A 144 -9.00 15.17 -5.78
C GLY A 144 -9.61 14.96 -4.39
N HIS A 145 -9.69 13.71 -3.91
CA HIS A 145 -10.32 13.35 -2.63
C HIS A 145 -9.32 12.94 -1.52
N LEU A 146 -8.01 12.98 -1.79
CA LEU A 146 -6.98 12.54 -0.84
C LEU A 146 -7.02 13.33 0.48
N LYS A 147 -7.18 14.65 0.41
CA LYS A 147 -7.20 15.56 1.57
C LYS A 147 -8.58 15.65 2.26
N SER A 148 -9.59 14.94 1.77
CA SER A 148 -10.91 14.87 2.43
C SER A 148 -10.85 13.97 3.68
N PHE A 149 -11.80 14.16 4.62
CA PHE A 149 -11.90 13.29 5.80
C PHE A 149 -12.00 11.80 5.44
N LEU A 150 -12.76 11.49 4.39
CA LEU A 150 -12.87 10.12 3.88
C LEU A 150 -11.52 9.60 3.34
N GLY A 151 -10.82 10.41 2.53
CA GLY A 151 -9.49 10.07 2.00
C GLY A 151 -8.47 9.88 3.12
N THR A 152 -8.41 10.82 4.06
CA THR A 152 -7.54 10.73 5.25
C THR A 152 -7.85 9.47 6.07
N THR A 153 -9.14 9.13 6.25
CA THR A 153 -9.54 7.90 6.97
C THR A 153 -9.04 6.65 6.26
N ILE A 154 -9.21 6.56 4.93
CA ILE A 154 -8.75 5.42 4.13
C ILE A 154 -7.23 5.27 4.24
N VAL A 155 -6.48 6.36 4.04
CA VAL A 155 -5.01 6.34 4.11
C VAL A 155 -4.53 5.95 5.51
N SER A 156 -5.12 6.54 6.55
CA SER A 156 -4.77 6.20 7.94
C SER A 156 -5.07 4.74 8.27
N ALA A 157 -6.21 4.23 7.80
CA ALA A 157 -6.57 2.83 7.99
C ALA A 157 -5.58 1.90 7.27
N ALA A 158 -5.15 2.25 6.05
CA ALA A 158 -4.20 1.46 5.29
C ALA A 158 -2.80 1.43 5.96
N VAL A 159 -2.31 2.57 6.48
CA VAL A 159 -1.04 2.63 7.23
C VAL A 159 -1.10 1.79 8.51
N ILE A 160 -2.22 1.83 9.25
CA ILE A 160 -2.41 1.01 10.44
C ILE A 160 -2.53 -0.48 10.06
N ASP A 161 -3.18 -0.79 8.95
CA ASP A 161 -3.32 -2.13 8.38
C ASP A 161 -1.95 -2.78 8.08
N ASP A 162 -1.00 -2.02 7.54
CA ASP A 162 0.37 -2.49 7.30
C ASP A 162 1.06 -2.92 8.61
N VAL A 163 0.92 -2.13 9.68
CA VAL A 163 1.47 -2.46 11.00
C VAL A 163 0.83 -3.73 11.56
N ILE A 164 -0.51 -3.83 11.50
CA ILE A 164 -1.24 -5.02 11.97
C ILE A 164 -0.87 -6.24 11.11
N GLY A 165 -0.71 -6.06 9.80
CA GLY A 165 -0.31 -7.11 8.86
C GLY A 165 1.04 -7.74 9.23
N ILE A 166 2.05 -6.91 9.59
CA ILE A 166 3.36 -7.39 10.06
C ILE A 166 3.23 -8.18 11.37
N VAL A 167 2.41 -7.70 12.30
CA VAL A 167 2.14 -8.41 13.56
C VAL A 167 1.50 -9.78 13.28
N VAL A 168 0.46 -9.84 12.44
CA VAL A 168 -0.21 -11.10 12.07
C VAL A 168 0.77 -12.05 11.37
N LEU A 169 1.54 -11.55 10.40
CA LEU A 169 2.55 -12.35 9.70
C LEU A 169 3.53 -12.98 10.71
N THR A 170 4.05 -12.20 11.63
CA THR A 170 5.01 -12.69 12.63
C THR A 170 4.38 -13.71 13.59
N CYS A 171 3.11 -13.51 13.98
CA CYS A 171 2.37 -14.51 14.78
C CYS A 171 2.25 -15.84 14.04
N VAL A 172 1.86 -15.79 12.76
CA VAL A 172 1.66 -17.00 11.96
C VAL A 172 2.99 -17.73 11.71
N LEU A 173 4.07 -16.97 11.39
CA LEU A 173 5.39 -17.53 11.22
C LEU A 173 5.97 -18.12 12.52
N GLY A 174 5.83 -17.42 13.63
CA GLY A 174 6.28 -17.90 14.93
C GLY A 174 5.54 -19.15 15.40
N ALA A 175 4.25 -19.23 15.12
CA ALA A 175 3.44 -20.39 15.44
C ALA A 175 3.75 -21.59 14.54
N SER A 176 4.01 -21.37 13.25
CA SER A 176 4.36 -22.44 12.29
C SER A 176 5.75 -23.05 12.54
N SER A 177 6.71 -22.23 13.02
CA SER A 177 8.09 -22.69 13.30
C SER A 177 8.31 -23.25 14.70
N GLY A 178 7.29 -23.27 15.56
CA GLY A 178 7.40 -23.73 16.95
C GLY A 178 8.28 -22.84 17.86
N THR A 179 8.83 -21.75 17.34
CA THR A 179 9.71 -20.83 18.07
C THR A 179 8.93 -19.66 18.65
N GLY A 180 8.05 -19.83 19.60
CA GLY A 180 7.14 -18.82 20.16
C GLY A 180 7.71 -17.43 20.58
N THR A 181 8.86 -17.04 20.04
CA THR A 181 9.65 -15.85 20.45
C THR A 181 9.38 -14.58 19.64
N GLY A 182 8.47 -14.64 18.63
CA GLY A 182 8.34 -13.52 17.66
C GLY A 182 7.45 -12.36 18.10
N LEU A 183 6.29 -12.64 18.69
CA LEU A 183 5.25 -11.63 18.89
C LEU A 183 5.67 -10.48 19.81
N GLY A 184 6.25 -10.82 20.98
CA GLY A 184 6.70 -9.81 21.93
C GLY A 184 7.76 -8.88 21.35
N LYS A 185 8.69 -9.42 20.53
CA LYS A 185 9.73 -8.64 19.85
C LYS A 185 9.13 -7.69 18.81
N VAL A 186 8.16 -8.16 18.01
CA VAL A 186 7.51 -7.32 16.99
C VAL A 186 6.69 -6.21 17.62
N LEU A 187 5.88 -6.52 18.64
CA LEU A 187 5.14 -5.50 19.38
C LEU A 187 6.09 -4.49 20.03
N MET A 188 7.17 -4.95 20.64
CA MET A 188 8.19 -4.08 21.22
C MET A 188 8.83 -3.19 20.15
N ASN A 189 9.24 -3.75 19.02
CA ASN A 189 9.82 -2.99 17.91
C ASN A 189 8.83 -1.96 17.35
N THR A 190 7.55 -2.31 17.23
CA THR A 190 6.51 -1.39 16.77
C THR A 190 6.34 -0.22 17.75
N VAL A 191 6.26 -0.49 19.04
CA VAL A 191 6.17 0.56 20.07
C VAL A 191 7.43 1.42 20.07
N LEU A 192 8.62 0.82 20.01
CA LEU A 192 9.89 1.52 19.96
C LEU A 192 10.01 2.36 18.68
N PHE A 193 9.54 1.87 17.54
CA PHE A 193 9.50 2.66 16.31
C PHE A 193 8.66 3.92 16.48
N PHE A 194 7.43 3.83 16.95
CA PHE A 194 6.59 5.01 17.15
C PHE A 194 7.19 5.97 18.19
N ALA A 195 7.77 5.46 19.28
CA ALA A 195 8.47 6.29 20.26
C ALA A 195 9.68 7.01 19.65
N THR A 196 10.47 6.29 18.85
CA THR A 196 11.64 6.85 18.13
C THR A 196 11.17 7.85 17.06
N ALA A 197 10.14 7.52 16.30
CA ALA A 197 9.58 8.39 15.28
C ALA A 197 9.04 9.70 15.88
N ILE A 198 8.42 9.66 17.06
CA ILE A 198 7.99 10.86 17.81
C ILE A 198 9.22 11.65 18.24
N GLY A 199 10.22 11.01 18.85
CA GLY A 199 11.43 11.68 19.32
C GLY A 199 12.23 12.33 18.21
N VAL A 200 12.58 11.56 17.16
CA VAL A 200 13.26 12.06 15.97
C VAL A 200 12.41 13.07 15.21
N GLY A 201 11.09 12.84 15.19
CA GLY A 201 10.12 13.76 14.59
C GLY A 201 10.09 15.12 15.27
N ILE A 202 10.07 15.18 16.61
CA ILE A 202 10.13 16.44 17.35
C ILE A 202 11.43 17.19 17.04
N ILE A 203 12.56 16.50 17.11
CA ILE A 203 13.89 17.11 16.83
C ILE A 203 13.93 17.60 15.38
N GLY A 204 13.49 16.74 14.43
CA GLY A 204 13.43 17.06 13.01
C GLY A 204 12.50 18.26 12.73
N HIS A 205 11.32 18.29 13.34
CA HIS A 205 10.39 19.41 13.20
C HIS A 205 11.00 20.74 13.66
N PHE A 206 11.63 20.78 14.83
CA PHE A 206 12.28 22.01 15.33
C PHE A 206 13.45 22.44 14.46
N ALA A 207 14.29 21.49 14.03
CA ALA A 207 15.40 21.76 13.13
C ALA A 207 14.92 22.33 11.78
N MET A 208 13.89 21.70 11.22
CA MET A 208 13.31 22.14 9.95
C MET A 208 12.60 23.48 10.09
N LYS A 209 11.86 23.72 11.17
CA LYS A 209 11.25 25.01 11.46
C LYS A 209 12.26 26.15 11.62
N TRP A 210 13.42 25.87 12.21
CA TRP A 210 14.52 26.82 12.28
C TRP A 210 15.09 27.12 10.89
N LEU A 211 15.25 26.07 10.04
CA LEU A 211 15.76 26.22 8.68
C LEU A 211 14.76 27.00 7.80
N ASP A 212 13.47 26.69 7.92
CA ASP A 212 12.35 27.32 7.22
C ASP A 212 12.32 28.84 7.48
N LYS A 213 12.36 29.24 8.75
CA LYS A 213 12.42 30.65 9.14
C LYS A 213 13.65 31.41 8.62
N ARG A 214 14.77 30.71 8.45
CA ARG A 214 16.03 31.33 8.03
C ARG A 214 16.15 31.42 6.51
N ASN A 215 15.55 30.49 5.77
CA ASN A 215 15.68 30.37 4.34
C ASN A 215 14.34 29.90 3.70
N PRO A 216 13.27 30.70 3.75
CA PRO A 216 11.97 30.32 3.22
C PRO A 216 12.03 30.09 1.71
N HIS A 217 11.24 29.13 1.21
CA HIS A 217 11.06 28.82 -0.21
C HIS A 217 12.36 28.48 -0.96
N THR A 218 13.37 27.94 -0.27
CA THR A 218 14.65 27.60 -0.87
C THR A 218 14.74 26.12 -1.24
N GLN A 219 15.57 25.79 -2.24
CA GLN A 219 15.87 24.39 -2.58
C GLN A 219 16.47 23.62 -1.39
N ARG A 220 17.14 24.29 -0.45
CA ARG A 220 17.76 23.68 0.72
C ARG A 220 16.74 22.98 1.60
N ILE A 221 15.56 23.58 1.83
CA ILE A 221 14.51 22.95 2.64
C ILE A 221 13.99 21.67 2.00
N THR A 222 13.82 21.66 0.68
CA THR A 222 13.41 20.45 -0.05
C THR A 222 14.45 19.35 0.07
N ILE A 223 15.76 19.67 -0.10
CA ILE A 223 16.84 18.69 -0.01
C ILE A 223 16.90 18.07 1.38
N VAL A 224 16.85 18.90 2.43
CA VAL A 224 16.90 18.40 3.82
C VAL A 224 15.63 17.60 4.16
N SER A 225 14.46 18.01 3.67
CA SER A 225 13.21 17.25 3.84
C SER A 225 13.26 15.89 3.17
N MET A 226 13.81 15.79 1.95
CA MET A 226 14.01 14.50 1.27
C MET A 226 15.01 13.61 2.00
N ALA A 227 16.13 14.18 2.48
CA ALA A 227 17.09 13.44 3.29
C ALA A 227 16.46 12.92 4.59
N PHE A 228 15.61 13.72 5.24
CA PHE A 228 14.86 13.31 6.42
C PHE A 228 13.87 12.18 6.10
N CYS A 229 13.18 12.26 4.95
CA CYS A 229 12.30 11.20 4.45
C CYS A 229 13.03 9.87 4.33
N PHE A 230 14.16 9.84 3.59
CA PHE A 230 14.94 8.62 3.39
C PHE A 230 15.56 8.09 4.69
N ALA A 231 15.99 8.98 5.59
CA ALA A 231 16.48 8.58 6.90
C ALA A 231 15.38 7.88 7.73
N MET A 232 14.17 8.42 7.75
CA MET A 232 13.03 7.83 8.46
C MET A 232 12.57 6.51 7.83
N ALA A 233 12.56 6.41 6.50
CA ALA A 233 12.29 5.17 5.78
C ALA A 233 13.32 4.08 6.15
N TYR A 234 14.62 4.41 6.10
CA TYR A 234 15.68 3.52 6.51
C TYR A 234 15.59 3.09 7.99
N ILE A 235 15.32 4.02 8.90
CA ILE A 235 15.15 3.71 10.33
C ILE A 235 13.99 2.75 10.54
N ALA A 236 12.85 2.98 9.88
CA ALA A 236 11.68 2.12 9.98
C ALA A 236 12.00 0.67 9.60
N GLU A 237 12.64 0.47 8.46
CA GLU A 237 12.90 -0.86 7.91
C GLU A 237 14.10 -1.54 8.59
N ALA A 238 15.26 -0.88 8.61
CA ALA A 238 16.52 -1.49 9.06
C ALA A 238 16.57 -1.78 10.56
N TYR A 239 15.99 -0.91 11.40
CA TYR A 239 16.07 -1.07 12.86
C TYR A 239 14.82 -1.70 13.46
N PHE A 240 13.65 -1.47 12.88
CA PHE A 240 12.37 -1.89 13.48
C PHE A 240 11.62 -2.96 12.65
N GLY A 241 12.03 -3.22 11.40
CA GLY A 241 11.37 -4.17 10.51
C GLY A 241 9.95 -3.71 10.11
N ILE A 242 9.72 -2.40 10.10
CA ILE A 242 8.46 -1.77 9.65
C ILE A 242 8.70 -1.25 8.24
N ALA A 243 7.68 -1.33 7.37
CA ALA A 243 7.81 -0.91 5.99
C ALA A 243 8.34 0.53 5.88
N ASP A 244 9.32 0.73 5.00
CA ASP A 244 9.97 2.01 4.66
C ASP A 244 8.96 3.10 4.30
N ILE A 245 7.91 2.73 3.57
CA ILE A 245 6.79 3.61 3.20
C ILE A 245 6.10 4.23 4.44
N THR A 246 6.00 3.48 5.54
CA THR A 246 5.42 3.98 6.80
C THR A 246 6.35 5.04 7.42
N GLY A 247 7.68 4.79 7.41
CA GLY A 247 8.67 5.76 7.85
C GLY A 247 8.61 7.07 7.06
N ALA A 248 8.51 6.96 5.73
CA ALA A 248 8.38 8.09 4.81
C ALA A 248 7.07 8.89 5.07
N TYR A 249 5.95 8.21 5.25
CA TYR A 249 4.66 8.85 5.55
C TYR A 249 4.73 9.63 6.88
N ILE A 250 5.30 9.03 7.94
CA ILE A 250 5.48 9.70 9.22
C ILE A 250 6.42 10.91 9.10
N ALA A 251 7.50 10.81 8.31
CA ALA A 251 8.37 11.94 8.04
C ALA A 251 7.59 13.10 7.41
N GLY A 252 6.70 12.82 6.46
CA GLY A 252 5.80 13.81 5.87
C GLY A 252 4.86 14.44 6.90
N ILE A 253 4.22 13.63 7.76
CA ILE A 253 3.34 14.12 8.85
C ILE A 253 4.11 15.05 9.82
N VAL A 254 5.34 14.71 10.18
CA VAL A 254 6.19 15.55 11.05
C VAL A 254 6.40 16.93 10.44
N LEU A 255 6.52 17.02 9.13
CA LEU A 255 6.79 18.25 8.41
C LEU A 255 5.52 18.96 7.89
N CYS A 256 4.34 18.34 7.93
CA CYS A 256 3.11 18.87 7.33
C CYS A 256 2.63 20.22 7.94
N THR A 257 3.10 20.57 9.14
CA THR A 257 2.76 21.81 9.83
C THR A 257 3.75 22.97 9.57
N LEU A 258 4.81 22.74 8.78
CA LEU A 258 5.74 23.79 8.37
C LEU A 258 5.09 24.73 7.35
N GLU A 259 5.49 26.00 7.33
CA GLU A 259 4.99 26.99 6.37
C GLU A 259 5.36 26.60 4.93
N ASP A 260 6.54 26.01 4.73
CA ASP A 260 7.02 25.54 3.43
C ASP A 260 6.60 24.11 3.08
N ALA A 261 5.76 23.43 3.88
CA ALA A 261 5.30 22.08 3.56
C ALA A 261 4.66 21.96 2.16
N PRO A 262 3.76 22.89 1.73
CA PRO A 262 3.19 22.83 0.38
C PRO A 262 4.23 23.06 -0.74
N TYR A 263 5.27 23.83 -0.46
CA TYR A 263 6.37 24.04 -1.41
C TYR A 263 7.20 22.78 -1.60
N VAL A 264 7.52 22.10 -0.49
CA VAL A 264 8.25 20.81 -0.51
C VAL A 264 7.41 19.73 -1.17
N GLU A 265 6.12 19.60 -0.77
CA GLU A 265 5.15 18.66 -1.36
C GLU A 265 5.15 18.77 -2.89
N ARG A 266 4.94 19.97 -3.42
CA ARG A 266 4.88 20.21 -4.87
C ARG A 266 6.18 19.82 -5.59
N ARG A 267 7.34 20.05 -4.99
CA ARG A 267 8.62 19.71 -5.60
C ARG A 267 8.89 18.21 -5.61
N VAL A 268 8.56 17.54 -4.51
CA VAL A 268 8.63 16.08 -4.40
C VAL A 268 7.68 15.43 -5.41
N ASP A 269 6.45 15.92 -5.51
CA ASP A 269 5.45 15.42 -6.46
C ASP A 269 5.93 15.53 -7.90
N ILE A 270 6.51 16.66 -8.30
CA ILE A 270 7.03 16.83 -9.66
C ILE A 270 8.14 15.82 -9.95
N SER A 271 9.09 15.66 -9.02
CA SER A 271 10.21 14.72 -9.19
C SER A 271 9.71 13.28 -9.29
N ASN A 272 8.76 12.93 -8.43
CA ASN A 272 8.17 11.61 -8.40
C ASN A 272 7.33 11.32 -9.67
N TYR A 273 6.45 12.22 -10.05
CA TYR A 273 5.57 12.09 -11.22
C TYR A 273 6.34 11.92 -12.54
N VAL A 274 7.47 12.61 -12.70
CA VAL A 274 8.23 12.60 -13.95
C VAL A 274 9.01 11.29 -14.12
N LEU A 275 9.59 10.77 -13.04
CA LEU A 275 10.55 9.66 -13.12
C LEU A 275 10.12 8.42 -12.35
N PHE A 276 9.92 8.53 -11.04
CA PHE A 276 9.85 7.36 -10.16
C PHE A 276 8.48 6.68 -10.15
N ALA A 277 7.39 7.46 -10.06
CA ALA A 277 6.03 6.91 -9.99
C ALA A 277 5.66 6.07 -11.24
N PRO A 278 5.95 6.50 -12.48
CA PRO A 278 5.69 5.66 -13.65
C PRO A 278 6.45 4.33 -13.63
N ILE A 279 7.68 4.32 -13.09
CA ILE A 279 8.48 3.10 -12.95
C ILE A 279 7.87 2.20 -11.89
N PHE A 280 7.44 2.76 -10.75
CA PHE A 280 6.77 2.02 -9.70
C PHE A 280 5.49 1.33 -10.21
N PHE A 281 4.57 2.06 -10.82
CA PHE A 281 3.31 1.47 -11.28
C PHE A 281 3.53 0.47 -12.42
N ALA A 282 4.44 0.75 -13.36
CA ALA A 282 4.79 -0.21 -14.40
C ALA A 282 5.48 -1.46 -13.84
N SER A 283 6.27 -1.33 -12.76
CA SER A 283 6.95 -2.47 -12.13
C SER A 283 5.98 -3.54 -11.60
N ILE A 284 4.76 -3.13 -11.21
CA ILE A 284 3.69 -4.06 -10.80
C ILE A 284 3.33 -4.99 -11.95
N GLY A 285 3.15 -4.43 -13.15
CA GLY A 285 2.91 -5.22 -14.36
C GLY A 285 4.12 -6.04 -14.81
N LEU A 286 5.34 -5.49 -14.69
CA LEU A 286 6.58 -6.18 -15.06
C LEU A 286 6.87 -7.42 -14.18
N LYS A 287 6.40 -7.45 -12.95
CA LYS A 287 6.54 -8.61 -12.04
C LYS A 287 5.56 -9.74 -12.38
N THR A 288 4.62 -9.51 -13.29
CA THR A 288 3.59 -10.48 -13.65
C THR A 288 4.14 -11.49 -14.67
N ASP A 289 4.12 -12.77 -14.30
CA ASP A 289 4.38 -13.90 -15.18
C ASP A 289 3.24 -14.92 -15.03
N ILE A 290 2.60 -15.25 -16.15
CA ILE A 290 1.46 -16.16 -16.20
C ILE A 290 1.79 -17.51 -16.85
N SER A 291 3.06 -17.78 -17.12
CA SER A 291 3.51 -18.99 -17.88
C SER A 291 3.26 -20.31 -17.12
N GLY A 292 3.08 -20.27 -15.80
CA GLY A 292 2.87 -21.46 -14.95
C GLY A 292 1.41 -21.82 -14.65
N LEU A 293 0.41 -21.20 -15.32
CA LEU A 293 -1.01 -21.42 -15.02
C LEU A 293 -1.52 -22.76 -15.55
N THR A 294 -1.88 -23.69 -14.63
CA THR A 294 -2.72 -24.85 -14.93
C THR A 294 -4.21 -24.54 -14.68
N PRO A 295 -5.16 -25.30 -15.23
CA PRO A 295 -6.59 -25.07 -15.01
C PRO A 295 -7.01 -25.12 -13.52
N GLU A 296 -6.39 -25.99 -12.73
CA GLU A 296 -6.66 -26.14 -11.29
C GLU A 296 -6.18 -24.92 -10.51
N ILE A 297 -4.94 -24.47 -10.80
CA ILE A 297 -4.34 -23.27 -10.21
C ILE A 297 -5.14 -22.04 -10.60
N LEU A 298 -5.63 -21.98 -11.85
CA LEU A 298 -6.45 -20.89 -12.34
C LEU A 298 -7.77 -20.78 -11.55
N LEU A 299 -8.46 -21.89 -11.32
CA LEU A 299 -9.69 -21.91 -10.53
C LEU A 299 -9.45 -21.42 -9.10
N PHE A 300 -8.42 -21.96 -8.42
CA PHE A 300 -8.04 -21.48 -7.09
C PHE A 300 -7.71 -20.00 -7.12
N SER A 301 -6.91 -19.53 -8.09
CA SER A 301 -6.49 -18.13 -8.22
C SER A 301 -7.68 -17.19 -8.42
N VAL A 302 -8.65 -17.57 -9.24
CA VAL A 302 -9.88 -16.77 -9.43
C VAL A 302 -10.68 -16.69 -8.13
N CYS A 303 -10.90 -17.82 -7.44
CA CYS A 303 -11.57 -17.82 -6.14
C CYS A 303 -10.79 -17.01 -5.09
N PHE A 304 -9.46 -17.12 -5.09
CA PHE A 304 -8.58 -16.37 -4.21
C PHE A 304 -8.73 -14.86 -4.42
N VAL A 305 -8.71 -14.41 -5.67
CA VAL A 305 -8.90 -12.99 -6.02
C VAL A 305 -10.28 -12.51 -5.57
N VAL A 306 -11.34 -13.24 -5.92
CA VAL A 306 -12.73 -12.85 -5.59
C VAL A 306 -12.93 -12.76 -4.06
N VAL A 307 -12.47 -13.77 -3.32
CA VAL A 307 -12.59 -13.81 -1.85
C VAL A 307 -11.77 -12.68 -1.23
N ALA A 308 -10.54 -12.45 -1.70
CA ALA A 308 -9.69 -11.37 -1.18
C ALA A 308 -10.31 -9.98 -1.36
N LEU A 309 -10.91 -9.71 -2.52
CA LEU A 309 -11.57 -8.43 -2.79
C LEU A 309 -12.86 -8.28 -1.96
N ILE A 310 -13.72 -9.30 -1.97
CA ILE A 310 -15.02 -9.25 -1.29
C ILE A 310 -14.84 -9.15 0.24
N THR A 311 -13.97 -9.94 0.82
CA THR A 311 -13.73 -9.92 2.27
C THR A 311 -13.19 -8.59 2.75
N LYS A 312 -12.32 -7.92 1.99
CA LYS A 312 -11.81 -6.59 2.33
C LYS A 312 -12.90 -5.53 2.20
N ILE A 313 -13.66 -5.55 1.10
CA ILE A 313 -14.77 -4.62 0.90
C ILE A 313 -15.81 -4.75 2.03
N ILE A 314 -16.19 -5.98 2.37
CA ILE A 314 -17.16 -6.24 3.43
C ILE A 314 -16.58 -5.84 4.79
N GLY A 315 -15.37 -6.29 5.13
CA GLY A 315 -14.74 -6.02 6.41
C GLY A 315 -14.58 -4.53 6.68
N CYS A 316 -13.88 -3.82 5.79
CA CYS A 316 -13.63 -2.39 5.93
C CYS A 316 -14.91 -1.57 5.75
N GLY A 317 -15.80 -1.96 4.83
CA GLY A 317 -17.07 -1.28 4.59
C GLY A 317 -18.03 -1.38 5.77
N LEU A 318 -18.18 -2.56 6.38
CA LEU A 318 -19.01 -2.74 7.58
C LEU A 318 -18.40 -2.00 8.78
N ALA A 319 -17.09 -2.04 8.97
CA ALA A 319 -16.42 -1.27 10.02
C ALA A 319 -16.65 0.23 9.86
N ALA A 320 -16.53 0.76 8.63
CA ALA A 320 -16.85 2.15 8.32
C ALA A 320 -18.32 2.46 8.61
N LYS A 321 -19.24 1.55 8.29
CA LYS A 321 -20.67 1.71 8.59
C LYS A 321 -20.95 1.77 10.10
N ILE A 322 -20.29 0.92 10.88
CA ILE A 322 -20.35 0.97 12.37
C ILE A 322 -19.84 2.32 12.87
N CYS A 323 -18.83 2.90 12.23
CA CYS A 323 -18.32 4.24 12.50
C CYS A 323 -19.22 5.38 11.98
N ARG A 324 -20.46 5.10 11.57
CA ARG A 324 -21.48 6.07 11.12
C ARG A 324 -21.22 6.74 9.76
N PHE A 325 -20.38 6.16 8.89
CA PHE A 325 -20.33 6.58 7.50
C PHE A 325 -21.64 6.25 6.77
N SER A 326 -21.96 7.02 5.71
CA SER A 326 -23.03 6.68 4.79
C SER A 326 -22.75 5.33 4.09
N TRP A 327 -23.75 4.65 3.57
CA TRP A 327 -23.53 3.41 2.82
C TRP A 327 -22.60 3.61 1.60
N GLY A 328 -22.75 4.75 0.91
CA GLY A 328 -21.89 5.08 -0.22
C GLY A 328 -20.42 5.31 0.19
N ASP A 329 -20.20 6.01 1.30
CA ASP A 329 -18.84 6.26 1.80
C ASP A 329 -18.23 5.02 2.44
N SER A 330 -19.04 4.18 3.13
CA SER A 330 -18.61 2.88 3.63
C SER A 330 -18.13 1.97 2.49
N LEU A 331 -18.83 1.96 1.37
CA LEU A 331 -18.42 1.21 0.18
C LEU A 331 -17.11 1.77 -0.42
N LYS A 332 -16.95 3.11 -0.46
CA LYS A 332 -15.69 3.74 -0.91
C LYS A 332 -14.52 3.37 -0.01
N VAL A 333 -14.74 3.31 1.32
CA VAL A 333 -13.72 2.83 2.28
C VAL A 333 -13.35 1.39 1.97
N GLY A 334 -14.32 0.49 1.84
CA GLY A 334 -14.08 -0.92 1.52
C GLY A 334 -13.32 -1.11 0.21
N VAL A 335 -13.73 -0.41 -0.85
CA VAL A 335 -13.07 -0.45 -2.16
C VAL A 335 -11.68 0.21 -2.10
N GLY A 336 -11.52 1.31 -1.37
CA GLY A 336 -10.22 1.95 -1.18
C GLY A 336 -9.20 1.05 -0.46
N MET A 337 -9.67 0.14 0.38
CA MET A 337 -8.83 -0.80 1.13
C MET A 337 -8.64 -2.15 0.41
N MET A 338 -9.29 -2.40 -0.73
CA MET A 338 -9.21 -3.72 -1.39
C MET A 338 -7.98 -3.92 -2.26
N THR A 339 -7.19 -2.87 -2.52
CA THR A 339 -6.00 -2.93 -3.38
C THR A 339 -4.90 -3.76 -2.73
N ARG A 340 -4.25 -4.62 -3.51
CA ARG A 340 -3.05 -5.36 -3.10
C ARG A 340 -1.85 -4.87 -3.90
N GLY A 341 -0.64 -4.97 -3.33
CA GLY A 341 0.58 -4.51 -3.95
C GLY A 341 1.81 -5.27 -3.45
N GLU A 342 2.90 -4.54 -3.30
CA GLU A 342 4.21 -5.02 -2.92
C GLU A 342 4.22 -5.80 -1.60
N VAL A 343 3.46 -5.37 -0.61
CA VAL A 343 3.39 -6.05 0.70
C VAL A 343 2.88 -7.48 0.56
N ALA A 344 1.87 -7.72 -0.29
CA ALA A 344 1.37 -9.08 -0.55
C ALA A 344 2.44 -9.98 -1.18
N LEU A 345 3.27 -9.42 -2.10
CA LEU A 345 4.41 -10.15 -2.68
C LEU A 345 5.48 -10.50 -1.64
N ILE A 346 5.84 -9.54 -0.78
CA ILE A 346 6.83 -9.74 0.30
C ILE A 346 6.35 -10.83 1.25
N VAL A 347 5.08 -10.80 1.65
CA VAL A 347 4.49 -11.83 2.51
C VAL A 347 4.53 -13.20 1.82
N ALA A 348 4.13 -13.28 0.54
CA ALA A 348 4.16 -14.52 -0.21
C ALA A 348 5.59 -15.08 -0.39
N GLN A 349 6.57 -14.20 -0.68
CA GLN A 349 7.98 -14.59 -0.79
C GLN A 349 8.53 -15.13 0.53
N LYS A 350 8.22 -14.47 1.65
CA LYS A 350 8.57 -14.99 2.99
C LYS A 350 8.01 -16.39 3.23
N GLY A 351 6.78 -16.65 2.80
CA GLY A 351 6.16 -17.97 2.91
C GLY A 351 6.86 -19.03 2.08
N LEU A 352 7.31 -18.67 0.87
CA LEU A 352 8.12 -19.53 0.01
C LEU A 352 9.48 -19.87 0.65
N ASP A 353 10.20 -18.84 1.14
CA ASP A 353 11.55 -18.98 1.69
C ASP A 353 11.61 -19.94 2.89
N ILE A 354 10.54 -19.98 3.68
CA ILE A 354 10.43 -20.87 4.86
C ILE A 354 9.64 -22.16 4.58
N GLY A 355 9.19 -22.38 3.34
CA GLY A 355 8.50 -23.61 2.92
C GLY A 355 7.08 -23.80 3.47
N VAL A 356 6.43 -22.72 3.94
CA VAL A 356 5.02 -22.75 4.39
C VAL A 356 4.07 -22.69 3.21
N VAL A 357 4.48 -22.03 2.12
CA VAL A 357 3.68 -21.86 0.90
C VAL A 357 4.46 -22.36 -0.31
N ASP A 358 3.81 -23.07 -1.20
CA ASP A 358 4.41 -23.55 -2.44
C ASP A 358 4.40 -22.47 -3.52
N SER A 359 5.34 -22.55 -4.48
CA SER A 359 5.47 -21.57 -5.60
C SER A 359 4.20 -21.43 -6.44
N VAL A 360 3.35 -22.44 -6.45
CA VAL A 360 2.06 -22.48 -7.15
C VAL A 360 1.15 -21.33 -6.71
N TYR A 361 1.11 -21.01 -5.41
CA TYR A 361 0.27 -19.93 -4.88
C TYR A 361 0.78 -18.54 -5.21
N PHE A 362 2.06 -18.41 -5.58
CA PHE A 362 2.64 -17.12 -5.96
C PHE A 362 1.96 -16.52 -7.19
N THR A 363 1.59 -17.36 -8.15
CA THR A 363 0.83 -16.92 -9.34
C THR A 363 -0.55 -16.37 -8.95
N ALA A 364 -1.24 -16.99 -7.98
CA ALA A 364 -2.52 -16.47 -7.46
C ALA A 364 -2.34 -15.09 -6.81
N VAL A 365 -1.24 -14.88 -6.09
CA VAL A 365 -0.93 -13.58 -5.46
C VAL A 365 -0.64 -12.51 -6.51
N ILE A 366 0.13 -12.83 -7.55
CA ILE A 366 0.38 -11.91 -8.67
C ILE A 366 -0.94 -11.53 -9.36
N LEU A 367 -1.80 -12.51 -9.66
CA LEU A 367 -3.09 -12.26 -10.27
C LEU A 367 -3.97 -11.35 -9.38
N LEU A 368 -3.99 -11.58 -8.06
CA LEU A 368 -4.68 -10.74 -7.11
C LEU A 368 -4.16 -9.30 -7.15
N ILE A 369 -2.84 -9.10 -7.17
CA ILE A 369 -2.23 -7.77 -7.23
C ILE A 369 -2.66 -7.05 -8.50
N VAL A 370 -2.51 -7.68 -9.66
CA VAL A 370 -2.86 -7.07 -10.95
C VAL A 370 -4.35 -6.72 -11.01
N VAL A 371 -5.21 -7.67 -10.69
CA VAL A 371 -6.67 -7.44 -10.75
C VAL A 371 -7.09 -6.35 -9.78
N SER A 372 -6.63 -6.38 -8.53
CA SER A 372 -6.99 -5.36 -7.53
C SER A 372 -6.43 -3.98 -7.89
N SER A 373 -5.20 -3.92 -8.41
CA SER A 373 -4.54 -2.65 -8.79
C SER A 373 -5.25 -1.95 -9.95
N VAL A 374 -5.86 -2.71 -10.86
CA VAL A 374 -6.65 -2.16 -11.96
C VAL A 374 -8.10 -1.90 -11.53
N ALA A 375 -8.72 -2.84 -10.81
CA ALA A 375 -10.12 -2.74 -10.42
C ALA A 375 -10.38 -1.60 -9.43
N THR A 376 -9.51 -1.42 -8.42
CA THR A 376 -9.71 -0.42 -7.37
C THR A 376 -9.84 1.01 -7.92
N PRO A 377 -8.90 1.52 -8.73
CA PRO A 377 -9.02 2.87 -9.28
C PRO A 377 -10.28 3.06 -10.12
N LEU A 378 -10.65 2.06 -10.92
CA LEU A 378 -11.85 2.12 -11.77
C LEU A 378 -13.13 2.17 -10.94
N VAL A 379 -13.23 1.29 -9.95
CA VAL A 379 -14.43 1.21 -9.08
C VAL A 379 -14.51 2.45 -8.18
N LEU A 380 -13.40 2.90 -7.58
CA LEU A 380 -13.37 4.14 -6.78
C LEU A 380 -13.85 5.33 -7.62
N LYS A 381 -13.32 5.50 -8.83
CA LYS A 381 -13.76 6.58 -9.72
C LYS A 381 -15.24 6.53 -9.99
N ALA A 382 -15.79 5.33 -10.30
CA ALA A 382 -17.21 5.16 -10.52
C ALA A 382 -18.06 5.52 -9.29
N LEU A 383 -17.60 5.13 -8.09
CA LEU A 383 -18.26 5.43 -6.82
C LEU A 383 -18.24 6.93 -6.49
N PHE A 384 -17.09 7.59 -6.63
CA PHE A 384 -16.99 9.03 -6.38
C PHE A 384 -17.81 9.85 -7.38
N THR A 385 -17.92 9.39 -8.64
CA THR A 385 -18.71 10.06 -9.67
C THR A 385 -20.21 9.89 -9.43
N LYS A 386 -20.68 8.68 -9.00
CA LYS A 386 -22.10 8.37 -8.82
C LYS A 386 -22.65 8.75 -7.46
N MET A 387 -21.81 8.76 -6.44
CA MET A 387 -22.20 8.98 -5.04
C MET A 387 -21.34 10.10 -4.45
N PRO A 388 -21.86 11.33 -4.25
CA PRO A 388 -21.09 12.39 -3.61
C PRO A 388 -20.72 12.01 -2.18
N VAL A 389 -19.57 12.51 -1.71
CA VAL A 389 -19.09 12.30 -0.33
C VAL A 389 -20.02 13.05 0.63
N GLN A 390 -20.50 12.37 1.65
CA GLN A 390 -21.36 12.98 2.67
C GLN A 390 -20.52 13.46 3.87
N PRO A 391 -20.87 14.61 4.48
CA PRO A 391 -20.21 15.07 5.69
C PRO A 391 -20.33 14.03 6.82
N HIS A 392 -19.22 13.68 7.44
CA HIS A 392 -19.24 12.77 8.58
C HIS A 392 -19.67 13.52 9.85
N PRO A 393 -20.47 12.89 10.76
CA PRO A 393 -20.95 13.54 12.00
C PRO A 393 -19.85 14.13 12.88
N SER A 394 -18.62 13.62 12.81
CA SER A 394 -17.47 14.19 13.54
C SER A 394 -17.02 15.55 13.01
N GLN A 395 -17.40 15.92 11.77
CA GLN A 395 -17.08 17.22 11.17
C GLN A 395 -18.16 18.28 11.49
N ALA A 396 -19.38 17.85 11.79
CA ALA A 396 -20.52 18.74 12.09
C ALA A 396 -20.47 19.42 13.48
N LYS A 397 -19.47 19.10 14.31
CA LYS A 397 -19.30 19.64 15.68
C LYS A 397 -18.27 20.78 15.74
N GLN A 398 -18.04 21.50 14.63
CA GLN A 398 -17.20 22.71 14.60
C GLN A 398 -18.06 23.97 14.40
#